data_e69c0a4cae4bf635505dd89971e7c093
#
_entry.id   e69c0a4cae4bf635505dd89971e7c093
#
_cell.length_a   1.000
_cell.length_b   1.000
_cell.length_c   1.000
_cell.angle_alpha   90.00
_cell.angle_beta   90.00
_cell.angle_gamma   90.00
#
_symmetry.space_group_name_H-M   'P 1'
#
loop_
_entity.id
_entity.type
_entity.pdbx_description
1 polymer ?
#
loop_
_entity_poly.entity_id
_entity_poly.type
_entity_poly.pdbx_seq_one_letter_code
_entity_poly.pdbx_strand_id
1 'polypeptide(L)'
;MNLTLRKDADAIVASSLNAVLPDEAVRRALKAFAPKGGRVLLVAAGKAAWQMAHAAVEALGRVDGGVVVTKYKHVRGEILGVNCYEAGHPVPDENSFAATEKALELVRGLAAEDTVLFLLSGGGSALFEKPLLPGTELQDITGQLLASGADIVEMNTIRKRLSGVKGGRFAQACAPAQVFSIVLSDILGDPLDMIASGPAVPDTSTCAQALAIAEKYHLKLSEQAKVLLAQETPKMLDNVTTQITGSVRELCTAAAAACRELGYEPVLLTDQLCCEAREAGSFLGSIVRTHAGQGKKLAYIAGGETVVHLTGKGLGGRNQELALAAVPALAGQDAAVFSVGSDGTDGPTDAAGGYVDGDTLSALTAKGWNVFDTLQNNDAYHALKAVDGLIMTGATGTNVNDAAVALVGEK
;
A
#
# COMPACT_ATOMS: atom_id res chain seq x y z
N MET A 1 -27.89 16.93 0.10
CA MET A 1 -26.54 16.70 0.72
C MET A 1 -26.44 17.48 2.01
N ASN A 2 -26.06 16.80 3.09
CA ASN A 2 -25.79 17.42 4.39
C ASN A 2 -24.40 18.06 4.36
N LEU A 3 -24.35 19.40 4.25
CA LEU A 3 -23.09 20.15 4.11
C LEU A 3 -22.18 20.04 5.33
N THR A 4 -22.71 19.86 6.53
CA THR A 4 -21.91 19.69 7.76
C THR A 4 -21.18 18.35 7.72
N LEU A 5 -21.89 17.26 7.49
CA LEU A 5 -21.29 15.92 7.40
C LEU A 5 -20.31 15.81 6.22
N ARG A 6 -20.61 16.48 5.09
CA ARG A 6 -19.70 16.52 3.95
C ARG A 6 -18.39 17.25 4.31
N LYS A 7 -18.46 18.39 4.99
CA LYS A 7 -17.28 19.13 5.44
C LYS A 7 -16.44 18.30 6.44
N ASP A 8 -17.12 17.62 7.36
CA ASP A 8 -16.43 16.73 8.32
C ASP A 8 -15.75 15.57 7.58
N ALA A 9 -16.43 14.94 6.61
CA ALA A 9 -15.83 13.88 5.78
C ALA A 9 -14.60 14.36 5.00
N ASP A 10 -14.69 15.53 4.34
CA ASP A 10 -13.58 16.11 3.59
C ASP A 10 -12.37 16.42 4.50
N ALA A 11 -12.60 16.89 5.73
CA ALA A 11 -11.55 17.13 6.72
C ALA A 11 -10.89 15.82 7.19
N ILE A 12 -11.68 14.77 7.45
CA ILE A 12 -11.18 13.44 7.84
C ILE A 12 -10.34 12.85 6.70
N VAL A 13 -10.83 12.90 5.46
CA VAL A 13 -10.09 12.43 4.27
C VAL A 13 -8.76 13.16 4.14
N ALA A 14 -8.77 14.49 4.19
CA ALA A 14 -7.56 15.29 4.05
C ALA A 14 -6.53 14.98 5.15
N SER A 15 -6.95 14.89 6.41
CA SER A 15 -6.09 14.58 7.54
C SER A 15 -5.50 13.17 7.45
N SER A 16 -6.34 12.18 7.14
CA SER A 16 -5.91 10.78 7.07
C SER A 16 -4.95 10.53 5.91
N LEU A 17 -5.21 11.09 4.73
CA LEU A 17 -4.30 10.97 3.59
C LEU A 17 -2.95 11.66 3.86
N ASN A 18 -2.97 12.88 4.44
CA ASN A 18 -1.74 13.59 4.78
C ASN A 18 -0.83 12.79 5.72
N ALA A 19 -1.41 12.06 6.69
CA ALA A 19 -0.66 11.27 7.66
C ALA A 19 0.12 10.10 7.02
N VAL A 20 -0.32 9.60 5.87
CA VAL A 20 0.29 8.47 5.16
C VAL A 20 1.03 8.88 3.88
N LEU A 21 1.17 10.17 3.62
CA LEU A 21 2.04 10.64 2.55
C LEU A 21 3.48 10.19 2.80
N PRO A 22 4.22 9.80 1.75
CA PRO A 22 5.59 9.28 1.91
C PRO A 22 6.51 10.23 2.68
N ASP A 23 6.38 11.54 2.47
CA ASP A 23 7.20 12.56 3.12
C ASP A 23 6.97 12.59 4.63
N GLU A 24 5.72 12.64 5.06
CA GLU A 24 5.34 12.68 6.48
C GLU A 24 5.66 11.35 7.19
N ALA A 25 5.45 10.23 6.51
CA ALA A 25 5.80 8.91 7.00
C ALA A 25 7.31 8.80 7.27
N VAL A 26 8.15 9.25 6.33
CA VAL A 26 9.61 9.26 6.49
C VAL A 26 10.05 10.23 7.60
N ARG A 27 9.57 11.48 7.62
CA ARG A 27 9.91 12.45 8.68
C ARG A 27 9.55 11.93 10.07
N ARG A 28 8.41 11.23 10.20
CA ARG A 28 7.98 10.62 11.46
C ARG A 28 8.91 9.50 11.88
N ALA A 29 9.29 8.60 10.98
CA ALA A 29 10.21 7.50 11.26
C ALA A 29 11.62 7.98 11.65
N LEU A 30 12.11 9.02 10.99
CA LEU A 30 13.44 9.58 11.24
C LEU A 30 13.60 10.16 12.65
N LYS A 31 12.53 10.41 13.40
CA LYS A 31 12.61 10.80 14.82
C LYS A 31 13.26 9.71 15.69
N ALA A 32 13.18 8.44 15.27
CA ALA A 32 13.81 7.32 15.94
C ALA A 32 15.13 6.89 15.28
N PHE A 33 15.56 7.57 14.22
CA PHE A 33 16.80 7.26 13.49
C PHE A 33 18.00 7.80 14.27
N ALA A 34 18.88 6.89 14.71
CA ALA A 34 20.07 7.21 15.47
C ALA A 34 21.31 6.53 14.85
N PRO A 35 21.96 7.16 13.85
CA PRO A 35 23.16 6.60 13.23
C PRO A 35 24.33 6.55 14.22
N LYS A 36 25.20 5.53 14.07
CA LYS A 36 26.31 5.27 14.99
C LYS A 36 27.53 6.19 14.83
N GLY A 37 27.47 7.18 13.95
CA GLY A 37 28.54 8.16 13.75
C GLY A 37 29.48 7.87 12.56
N GLY A 38 29.31 6.75 11.85
CA GLY A 38 29.93 6.46 10.55
C GLY A 38 29.17 7.11 9.38
N ARG A 39 29.37 6.58 8.18
CA ARG A 39 28.65 7.03 6.98
C ARG A 39 27.17 6.71 7.08
N VAL A 40 26.35 7.59 6.56
CA VAL A 40 24.91 7.36 6.35
C VAL A 40 24.67 7.18 4.85
N LEU A 41 24.33 5.96 4.45
CA LEU A 41 24.03 5.61 3.07
C LEU A 41 22.53 5.41 2.92
N LEU A 42 21.98 5.85 1.79
CA LEU A 42 20.56 5.74 1.50
C LEU A 42 20.32 4.77 0.34
N VAL A 43 19.46 3.79 0.55
CA VAL A 43 18.92 2.95 -0.53
C VAL A 43 17.41 3.01 -0.47
N ALA A 44 16.77 3.37 -1.59
CA ALA A 44 15.32 3.45 -1.66
C ALA A 44 14.78 2.65 -2.86
N ALA A 45 13.72 1.88 -2.66
CA ALA A 45 13.12 1.05 -3.70
C ALA A 45 11.60 1.06 -3.63
N GLY A 46 10.94 1.19 -4.78
CA GLY A 46 9.48 1.18 -4.91
C GLY A 46 8.93 2.39 -5.65
N LYS A 47 7.61 2.43 -5.79
CA LYS A 47 6.92 3.51 -6.54
C LYS A 47 7.09 4.89 -5.88
N ALA A 48 7.13 4.95 -4.54
CA ALA A 48 7.33 6.18 -3.77
C ALA A 48 8.81 6.41 -3.38
N ALA A 49 9.74 5.61 -3.87
CA ALA A 49 11.15 5.63 -3.44
C ALA A 49 11.81 6.99 -3.62
N TRP A 50 11.54 7.67 -4.74
CA TRP A 50 12.09 9.03 -4.97
C TRP A 50 11.60 10.02 -3.92
N GLN A 51 10.30 10.04 -3.65
CA GLN A 51 9.67 10.96 -2.71
C GLN A 51 10.14 10.69 -1.28
N MET A 52 10.22 9.41 -0.88
CA MET A 52 10.77 9.00 0.43
C MET A 52 12.23 9.43 0.60
N ALA A 53 13.07 9.22 -0.43
CA ALA A 53 14.47 9.58 -0.42
C ALA A 53 14.66 11.11 -0.35
N HIS A 54 13.89 11.87 -1.12
CA HIS A 54 13.91 13.32 -1.09
C HIS A 54 13.58 13.83 0.31
N ALA A 55 12.49 13.37 0.92
CA ALA A 55 12.10 13.74 2.28
C ALA A 55 13.16 13.36 3.34
N ALA A 56 13.81 12.20 3.16
CA ALA A 56 14.87 11.76 4.06
C ALA A 56 16.09 12.67 3.98
N VAL A 57 16.54 13.02 2.77
CA VAL A 57 17.71 13.92 2.58
C VAL A 57 17.39 15.32 3.07
N GLU A 58 16.20 15.85 2.83
CA GLU A 58 15.77 17.15 3.39
C GLU A 58 15.82 17.14 4.93
N ALA A 59 15.32 16.08 5.56
CA ALA A 59 15.27 15.98 7.02
C ALA A 59 16.64 15.77 7.67
N LEU A 60 17.56 15.03 7.01
CA LEU A 60 18.91 14.74 7.50
C LEU A 60 19.93 15.82 7.11
N GLY A 61 19.61 16.66 6.13
CA GLY A 61 20.48 17.64 5.53
C GLY A 61 21.49 17.06 4.52
N ARG A 62 21.98 15.85 4.71
CA ARG A 62 22.87 15.15 3.78
C ARG A 62 22.91 13.65 4.04
N VAL A 63 23.32 12.90 3.03
CA VAL A 63 23.77 11.50 3.10
C VAL A 63 25.14 11.39 2.44
N ASP A 64 25.93 10.35 2.79
CA ASP A 64 27.26 10.13 2.26
C ASP A 64 27.26 9.40 0.90
N GLY A 65 26.11 8.96 0.47
CA GLY A 65 25.83 8.35 -0.82
C GLY A 65 24.45 7.73 -0.84
N GLY A 66 23.86 7.60 -2.03
CA GLY A 66 22.53 6.99 -2.13
C GLY A 66 22.20 6.45 -3.50
N VAL A 67 21.28 5.48 -3.51
CA VAL A 67 20.67 4.89 -4.70
C VAL A 67 19.17 4.83 -4.52
N VAL A 68 18.42 5.35 -5.49
CA VAL A 68 16.97 5.25 -5.62
C VAL A 68 16.64 4.40 -6.83
N VAL A 69 15.76 3.41 -6.69
CA VAL A 69 15.20 2.64 -7.79
C VAL A 69 13.68 2.79 -7.78
N THR A 70 13.14 3.46 -8.78
CA THR A 70 11.70 3.72 -8.88
C THR A 70 11.15 3.39 -10.26
N LYS A 71 9.82 3.44 -10.41
CA LYS A 71 9.15 3.19 -11.68
C LYS A 71 9.45 4.31 -12.69
N TYR A 72 9.45 4.00 -13.97
CA TYR A 72 9.56 4.98 -15.05
C TYR A 72 8.60 6.18 -14.85
N LYS A 73 9.11 7.39 -15.07
CA LYS A 73 8.44 8.69 -14.90
C LYS A 73 8.09 9.04 -13.45
N HIS A 74 8.77 8.43 -12.46
CA HIS A 74 8.58 8.74 -11.04
C HIS A 74 9.73 9.54 -10.44
N VAL A 75 10.86 9.69 -11.12
CA VAL A 75 11.91 10.65 -10.74
C VAL A 75 11.43 12.07 -11.06
N ARG A 76 11.43 12.94 -10.04
CA ARG A 76 10.91 14.31 -10.14
C ARG A 76 12.01 15.38 -10.13
N GLY A 77 13.27 14.97 -10.04
CA GLY A 77 14.42 15.87 -10.01
C GLY A 77 15.63 15.22 -9.34
N GLU A 78 16.68 15.99 -9.15
CA GLU A 78 17.89 15.57 -8.47
C GLU A 78 17.71 15.56 -6.95
N ILE A 79 18.36 14.59 -6.29
CA ILE A 79 18.47 14.53 -4.83
C ILE A 79 19.97 14.61 -4.50
N LEU A 80 20.37 15.53 -3.66
CA LEU A 80 21.77 15.77 -3.33
C LEU A 80 22.44 14.51 -2.77
N GLY A 81 23.50 14.04 -3.42
CA GLY A 81 24.26 12.86 -3.01
C GLY A 81 23.60 11.53 -3.33
N VAL A 82 22.51 11.50 -4.11
CA VAL A 82 21.75 10.29 -4.42
C VAL A 82 21.59 10.10 -5.94
N ASN A 83 21.92 8.92 -6.43
CA ASN A 83 21.72 8.54 -7.82
C ASN A 83 20.31 7.92 -7.98
N CYS A 84 19.49 8.50 -8.85
CA CYS A 84 18.13 8.02 -9.10
C CYS A 84 18.06 7.23 -10.41
N TYR A 85 17.47 6.05 -10.35
CA TYR A 85 17.28 5.14 -11.48
C TYR A 85 15.80 4.82 -11.66
N GLU A 86 15.37 4.73 -12.91
CA GLU A 86 14.02 4.31 -13.27
C GLU A 86 14.04 2.93 -13.92
N ALA A 87 13.05 2.09 -13.59
CA ALA A 87 13.02 0.69 -13.98
C ALA A 87 11.60 0.16 -14.20
N GLY A 88 11.51 -1.07 -14.71
CA GLY A 88 10.25 -1.73 -15.06
C GLY A 88 9.40 -2.15 -13.86
N HIS A 89 8.09 -1.93 -13.99
CA HIS A 89 7.08 -2.39 -13.05
C HIS A 89 5.75 -2.62 -13.80
N PRO A 90 5.01 -3.72 -13.60
CA PRO A 90 5.16 -4.75 -12.55
C PRO A 90 6.19 -5.85 -12.86
N VAL A 91 6.73 -5.90 -14.06
CA VAL A 91 7.74 -6.88 -14.46
C VAL A 91 9.12 -6.23 -14.35
N PRO A 92 10.10 -6.85 -13.64
CA PRO A 92 11.46 -6.34 -13.58
C PRO A 92 12.14 -6.42 -14.96
N ASP A 93 12.99 -5.45 -15.24
CA ASP A 93 13.77 -5.36 -16.47
C ASP A 93 15.28 -5.20 -16.19
N GLU A 94 16.08 -5.08 -17.23
CA GLU A 94 17.54 -4.90 -17.12
C GLU A 94 17.91 -3.64 -16.31
N ASN A 95 17.09 -2.60 -16.35
CA ASN A 95 17.31 -1.39 -15.54
C ASN A 95 17.08 -1.67 -14.04
N SER A 96 16.09 -2.52 -13.69
CA SER A 96 15.90 -2.99 -12.32
C SER A 96 17.14 -3.72 -11.81
N PHE A 97 17.70 -4.62 -12.63
CA PHE A 97 18.88 -5.42 -12.28
C PHE A 97 20.12 -4.56 -12.12
N ALA A 98 20.36 -3.66 -13.09
CA ALA A 98 21.51 -2.76 -13.07
C ALA A 98 21.46 -1.76 -11.89
N ALA A 99 20.30 -1.17 -11.61
CA ALA A 99 20.14 -0.25 -10.50
C ALA A 99 20.27 -0.94 -9.14
N THR A 100 19.79 -2.17 -9.00
CA THR A 100 19.96 -2.97 -7.78
C THR A 100 21.41 -3.36 -7.57
N GLU A 101 22.17 -3.65 -8.64
CA GLU A 101 23.63 -3.86 -8.55
C GLU A 101 24.34 -2.61 -8.01
N LYS A 102 23.95 -1.40 -8.45
CA LYS A 102 24.50 -0.15 -7.91
C LYS A 102 24.21 0.01 -6.41
N ALA A 103 23.04 -0.42 -5.95
CA ALA A 103 22.74 -0.43 -4.52
C ALA A 103 23.62 -1.42 -3.75
N LEU A 104 23.88 -2.62 -4.30
CA LEU A 104 24.77 -3.61 -3.71
C LEU A 104 26.26 -3.13 -3.73
N GLU A 105 26.69 -2.47 -4.80
CA GLU A 105 28.03 -1.83 -4.86
C GLU A 105 28.19 -0.77 -3.77
N LEU A 106 27.16 0.08 -3.56
CA LEU A 106 27.15 1.14 -2.56
C LEU A 106 27.34 0.59 -1.12
N VAL A 107 26.72 -0.54 -0.82
CA VAL A 107 26.76 -1.13 0.54
C VAL A 107 27.90 -2.14 0.72
N ARG A 108 28.79 -2.31 -0.25
CA ARG A 108 29.89 -3.25 -0.15
C ARG A 108 30.98 -2.75 0.80
N GLY A 109 31.42 -3.60 1.74
CA GLY A 109 32.55 -3.31 2.63
C GLY A 109 32.27 -2.19 3.63
N LEU A 110 31.05 -2.08 4.12
CA LEU A 110 30.67 -1.16 5.18
C LEU A 110 31.31 -1.55 6.52
N ALA A 111 31.54 -0.55 7.37
CA ALA A 111 32.02 -0.71 8.73
C ALA A 111 30.82 -0.82 9.72
N ALA A 112 31.08 -1.28 10.94
CA ALA A 112 30.06 -1.44 11.97
C ALA A 112 29.44 -0.10 12.45
N GLU A 113 30.15 0.99 12.24
CA GLU A 113 29.72 2.36 12.54
C GLU A 113 28.86 2.96 11.43
N ASP A 114 28.90 2.39 10.21
CA ASP A 114 28.10 2.84 9.10
C ASP A 114 26.60 2.48 9.32
N THR A 115 25.72 3.25 8.73
CA THR A 115 24.28 3.03 8.79
C THR A 115 23.68 3.13 7.39
N VAL A 116 22.89 2.12 7.01
CA VAL A 116 22.11 2.14 5.77
C VAL A 116 20.65 2.51 6.11
N LEU A 117 20.21 3.65 5.62
CA LEU A 117 18.81 4.03 5.60
C LEU A 117 18.13 3.36 4.40
N PHE A 118 17.32 2.34 4.66
CA PHE A 118 16.62 1.58 3.63
C PHE A 118 15.15 1.95 3.57
N LEU A 119 14.73 2.59 2.46
CA LEU A 119 13.37 3.08 2.25
C LEU A 119 12.65 2.19 1.26
N LEU A 120 11.52 1.62 1.67
CA LEU A 120 10.81 0.62 0.88
C LEU A 120 9.34 0.99 0.73
N SER A 121 8.81 0.91 -0.49
CA SER A 121 7.40 1.11 -0.79
C SER A 121 6.88 0.08 -1.77
N GLY A 122 5.58 0.09 -2.03
CA GLY A 122 4.92 -0.80 -2.99
C GLY A 122 5.62 -0.85 -4.35
N GLY A 123 5.59 -2.03 -4.99
CA GLY A 123 6.27 -2.29 -6.25
C GLY A 123 7.76 -2.68 -6.13
N GLY A 124 8.33 -2.68 -4.93
CA GLY A 124 9.73 -3.04 -4.68
C GLY A 124 10.10 -4.45 -5.14
N SER A 125 9.17 -5.40 -5.21
CA SER A 125 9.43 -6.75 -5.72
C SER A 125 9.96 -6.81 -7.15
N ALA A 126 9.53 -5.87 -8.01
CA ALA A 126 10.03 -5.75 -9.39
C ALA A 126 11.21 -4.76 -9.48
N LEU A 127 11.09 -3.63 -8.79
CA LEU A 127 12.06 -2.54 -8.88
C LEU A 127 13.38 -2.84 -8.19
N PHE A 128 13.39 -3.66 -7.13
CA PHE A 128 14.58 -4.06 -6.38
C PHE A 128 14.85 -5.56 -6.56
N GLU A 129 15.47 -5.90 -7.70
CA GLU A 129 15.74 -7.28 -8.08
C GLU A 129 17.18 -7.45 -8.60
N LYS A 130 17.86 -8.46 -8.09
CA LYS A 130 19.15 -8.95 -8.59
C LYS A 130 19.04 -10.45 -8.84
N PRO A 131 18.77 -10.89 -10.08
CA PRO A 131 18.70 -12.32 -10.37
C PRO A 131 20.04 -13.03 -10.10
N LEU A 132 19.98 -14.23 -9.53
CA LEU A 132 21.11 -15.15 -9.37
C LEU A 132 21.25 -16.12 -10.55
N LEU A 133 20.39 -15.99 -11.54
CA LEU A 133 20.35 -16.73 -12.79
C LEU A 133 19.99 -15.74 -13.94
N PRO A 134 20.01 -16.13 -15.20
CA PRO A 134 19.60 -15.23 -16.29
C PRO A 134 18.22 -14.61 -16.06
N GLY A 135 18.08 -13.29 -16.26
CA GLY A 135 16.82 -12.56 -16.01
C GLY A 135 15.62 -13.13 -16.80
N THR A 136 15.87 -13.62 -18.01
CA THR A 136 14.87 -14.30 -18.84
C THR A 136 14.35 -15.58 -18.19
N GLU A 137 15.21 -16.35 -17.52
CA GLU A 137 14.81 -17.55 -16.79
C GLU A 137 14.00 -17.20 -15.54
N LEU A 138 14.38 -16.14 -14.79
CA LEU A 138 13.59 -15.65 -13.66
C LEU A 138 12.18 -15.25 -14.10
N GLN A 139 12.07 -14.56 -15.23
CA GLN A 139 10.78 -14.17 -15.81
C GLN A 139 9.96 -15.39 -16.22
N ASP A 140 10.58 -16.39 -16.86
CA ASP A 140 9.92 -17.63 -17.25
C ASP A 140 9.40 -18.41 -16.04
N ILE A 141 10.21 -18.62 -15.01
CA ILE A 141 9.80 -19.30 -13.77
C ILE A 141 8.64 -18.54 -13.08
N THR A 142 8.71 -17.21 -13.05
CA THR A 142 7.62 -16.38 -12.50
C THR A 142 6.34 -16.56 -13.34
N GLY A 143 6.45 -16.58 -14.66
CA GLY A 143 5.34 -16.85 -15.58
C GLY A 143 4.71 -18.23 -15.38
N GLN A 144 5.52 -19.28 -15.19
CA GLN A 144 5.05 -20.63 -14.90
C GLN A 144 4.23 -20.67 -13.58
N LEU A 145 4.72 -20.02 -12.52
CA LEU A 145 4.03 -19.95 -11.23
C LEU A 145 2.68 -19.23 -11.34
N LEU A 146 2.64 -18.09 -12.04
CA LEU A 146 1.40 -17.36 -12.30
C LEU A 146 0.39 -18.19 -13.08
N ALA A 147 0.83 -18.84 -14.16
CA ALA A 147 -0.02 -19.68 -15.00
C ALA A 147 -0.54 -20.93 -14.27
N SER A 148 0.19 -21.41 -13.26
CA SER A 148 -0.19 -22.57 -12.45
C SER A 148 -1.12 -22.23 -11.29
N GLY A 149 -1.42 -20.93 -11.05
CA GLY A 149 -2.27 -20.49 -9.95
C GLY A 149 -1.58 -20.57 -8.58
N ALA A 150 -0.24 -20.47 -8.53
CA ALA A 150 0.50 -20.41 -7.28
C ALA A 150 0.09 -19.15 -6.51
N ASP A 151 -0.10 -19.28 -5.21
CA ASP A 151 -0.39 -18.13 -4.35
C ASP A 151 0.86 -17.24 -4.14
N ILE A 152 0.66 -16.07 -3.54
CA ILE A 152 1.75 -15.09 -3.34
C ILE A 152 2.83 -15.62 -2.38
N VAL A 153 2.48 -16.48 -1.42
CA VAL A 153 3.44 -17.08 -0.47
C VAL A 153 4.33 -18.07 -1.21
N GLU A 154 3.73 -18.94 -2.03
CA GLU A 154 4.44 -19.91 -2.85
C GLU A 154 5.35 -19.22 -3.87
N MET A 155 4.84 -18.18 -4.54
CA MET A 155 5.64 -17.37 -5.47
C MET A 155 6.85 -16.74 -4.79
N ASN A 156 6.66 -16.11 -3.62
CA ASN A 156 7.75 -15.47 -2.88
C ASN A 156 8.74 -16.50 -2.34
N THR A 157 8.30 -17.69 -1.93
CA THR A 157 9.18 -18.78 -1.50
C THR A 157 10.19 -19.18 -2.58
N ILE A 158 9.76 -19.22 -3.84
CA ILE A 158 10.66 -19.47 -4.99
C ILE A 158 11.52 -18.23 -5.28
N ARG A 159 10.89 -17.04 -5.42
CA ARG A 159 11.58 -15.82 -5.84
C ARG A 159 12.68 -15.38 -4.88
N LYS A 160 12.48 -15.54 -3.57
CA LYS A 160 13.49 -15.20 -2.55
C LYS A 160 14.80 -15.98 -2.77
N ARG A 161 14.74 -17.23 -3.25
CA ARG A 161 15.92 -18.07 -3.50
C ARG A 161 16.63 -17.75 -4.80
N LEU A 162 15.91 -17.23 -5.77
CA LEU A 162 16.46 -16.88 -7.08
C LEU A 162 17.01 -15.44 -7.14
N SER A 163 16.93 -14.69 -6.04
CA SER A 163 17.29 -13.28 -5.94
C SER A 163 18.47 -13.05 -5.00
N GLY A 164 19.38 -12.17 -5.38
CA GLY A 164 20.51 -11.73 -4.56
C GLY A 164 20.19 -10.70 -3.49
N VAL A 165 18.95 -10.18 -3.45
CA VAL A 165 18.55 -9.13 -2.50
C VAL A 165 17.35 -9.48 -1.64
N LYS A 166 16.47 -10.40 -2.08
CA LYS A 166 15.27 -10.80 -1.36
C LYS A 166 15.56 -11.75 -0.19
N GLY A 167 14.56 -11.96 0.68
CA GLY A 167 14.64 -12.89 1.80
C GLY A 167 15.81 -12.59 2.76
N GLY A 168 16.03 -11.34 3.11
CA GLY A 168 17.06 -10.89 4.04
C GLY A 168 18.46 -10.67 3.43
N ARG A 169 18.66 -11.02 2.17
CA ARG A 169 20.01 -10.97 1.55
C ARG A 169 20.56 -9.55 1.39
N PHE A 170 19.69 -8.56 1.16
CA PHE A 170 20.16 -7.17 1.11
C PHE A 170 20.70 -6.71 2.47
N ALA A 171 19.97 -6.95 3.56
CA ALA A 171 20.46 -6.60 4.89
C ALA A 171 21.72 -7.40 5.28
N GLN A 172 21.80 -8.67 4.88
CA GLN A 172 23.02 -9.46 5.04
C GLN A 172 24.22 -8.85 4.28
N ALA A 173 24.00 -8.34 3.06
CA ALA A 173 25.04 -7.66 2.28
C ALA A 173 25.50 -6.33 2.91
N CYS A 174 24.66 -5.69 3.73
CA CYS A 174 25.04 -4.49 4.48
C CYS A 174 25.87 -4.78 5.72
N ALA A 175 25.89 -6.02 6.23
CA ALA A 175 26.63 -6.36 7.45
C ALA A 175 28.13 -6.05 7.31
N PRO A 176 28.80 -5.52 8.39
CA PRO A 176 28.31 -5.35 9.76
C PRO A 176 27.57 -4.02 10.05
N ALA A 177 27.30 -3.20 9.03
CA ALA A 177 26.58 -1.94 9.20
C ALA A 177 25.13 -2.18 9.64
N GLN A 178 24.58 -1.20 10.37
CA GLN A 178 23.15 -1.23 10.75
C GLN A 178 22.28 -0.82 9.56
N VAL A 179 21.14 -1.49 9.42
CA VAL A 179 20.08 -1.14 8.47
C VAL A 179 18.89 -0.59 9.24
N PHE A 180 18.55 0.67 9.01
CA PHE A 180 17.32 1.27 9.47
C PHE A 180 16.31 1.28 8.31
N SER A 181 15.34 0.38 8.37
CA SER A 181 14.36 0.18 7.31
C SER A 181 13.06 0.93 7.60
N ILE A 182 12.65 1.79 6.67
CA ILE A 182 11.34 2.49 6.71
C ILE A 182 10.48 1.91 5.59
N VAL A 183 9.31 1.38 5.96
CA VAL A 183 8.41 0.68 5.05
C VAL A 183 7.07 1.40 4.94
N LEU A 184 6.66 1.68 3.70
CA LEU A 184 5.29 2.01 3.33
C LEU A 184 4.64 0.73 2.79
N SER A 185 3.68 0.19 3.54
CA SER A 185 3.04 -1.09 3.22
C SER A 185 1.76 -0.90 2.43
N ASP A 186 1.66 -1.59 1.31
CA ASP A 186 0.46 -1.71 0.49
C ASP A 186 -0.20 -3.11 0.62
N ILE A 187 0.23 -3.91 1.60
CA ILE A 187 -0.29 -5.27 1.84
C ILE A 187 -1.00 -5.33 3.19
N LEU A 188 -2.22 -5.86 3.20
CA LEU A 188 -3.01 -6.00 4.42
C LEU A 188 -2.31 -6.85 5.48
N GLY A 189 -2.29 -6.36 6.72
CA GLY A 189 -1.62 -7.00 7.85
C GLY A 189 -0.11 -6.78 7.91
N ASP A 190 0.43 -5.99 7.00
CA ASP A 190 1.84 -5.56 6.96
C ASP A 190 2.87 -6.71 7.04
N PRO A 191 2.72 -7.82 6.28
CA PRO A 191 3.67 -8.93 6.31
C PRO A 191 5.01 -8.50 5.69
N LEU A 192 5.94 -8.08 6.54
CA LEU A 192 7.24 -7.51 6.12
C LEU A 192 8.04 -8.43 5.16
N ASP A 193 7.88 -9.73 5.29
CA ASP A 193 8.53 -10.72 4.42
C ASP A 193 7.90 -10.83 3.03
N MET A 194 6.69 -10.27 2.85
CA MET A 194 5.99 -10.18 1.56
C MET A 194 6.25 -8.85 0.87
N ILE A 195 6.46 -7.76 1.62
CA ILE A 195 6.73 -6.43 1.07
C ILE A 195 8.09 -6.47 0.36
N ALA A 196 8.10 -6.25 -0.95
CA ALA A 196 9.25 -6.41 -1.85
C ALA A 196 9.96 -7.78 -1.72
N SER A 197 9.27 -8.82 -1.21
CA SER A 197 9.81 -10.15 -0.89
C SER A 197 10.90 -10.12 0.20
N GLY A 198 10.81 -9.17 1.15
CA GLY A 198 11.59 -9.09 2.37
C GLY A 198 13.10 -8.88 2.23
N PRO A 199 13.60 -7.80 1.58
CA PRO A 199 15.04 -7.59 1.42
C PRO A 199 15.81 -7.42 2.75
N ALA A 200 15.16 -6.88 3.77
CA ALA A 200 15.71 -6.64 5.09
C ALA A 200 14.94 -7.39 6.20
N VAL A 201 14.40 -8.56 5.88
CA VAL A 201 13.61 -9.39 6.81
C VAL A 201 14.10 -10.84 6.74
N PRO A 202 14.31 -11.52 7.88
CA PRO A 202 14.63 -12.96 7.88
C PRO A 202 13.57 -13.77 7.13
N ASP A 203 14.00 -14.71 6.32
CA ASP A 203 13.07 -15.55 5.56
C ASP A 203 12.67 -16.79 6.35
N THR A 204 11.40 -16.94 6.67
CA THR A 204 10.85 -18.08 7.40
C THR A 204 10.64 -19.32 6.51
N SER A 205 10.57 -19.15 5.17
CA SER A 205 10.40 -20.27 4.24
C SER A 205 11.66 -21.14 4.15
N THR A 206 11.51 -22.43 3.88
CA THR A 206 12.63 -23.40 3.81
C THR A 206 12.92 -23.83 2.37
N CYS A 207 14.15 -24.31 2.12
CA CYS A 207 14.49 -24.91 0.82
C CYS A 207 13.61 -26.15 0.52
N ALA A 208 13.22 -26.91 1.55
CA ALA A 208 12.31 -28.04 1.38
C ALA A 208 10.93 -27.61 0.85
N GLN A 209 10.39 -26.48 1.36
CA GLN A 209 9.15 -25.90 0.85
C GLN A 209 9.32 -25.44 -0.60
N ALA A 210 10.43 -24.79 -0.94
CA ALA A 210 10.67 -24.34 -2.31
C ALA A 210 10.74 -25.49 -3.30
N LEU A 211 11.42 -26.59 -2.94
CA LEU A 211 11.50 -27.79 -3.77
C LEU A 211 10.12 -28.47 -3.92
N ALA A 212 9.33 -28.55 -2.83
CA ALA A 212 7.98 -29.08 -2.88
C ALA A 212 7.05 -28.25 -3.78
N ILE A 213 7.16 -26.92 -3.75
CA ILE A 213 6.41 -26.03 -4.65
C ILE A 213 6.82 -26.26 -6.10
N ALA A 214 8.12 -26.37 -6.37
CA ALA A 214 8.63 -26.64 -7.71
C ALA A 214 8.11 -27.98 -8.28
N GLU A 215 8.04 -29.02 -7.43
CA GLU A 215 7.46 -30.31 -7.79
C GLU A 215 5.93 -30.22 -8.00
N LYS A 216 5.21 -29.59 -7.06
CA LYS A 216 3.74 -29.40 -7.10
C LYS A 216 3.29 -28.79 -8.43
N TYR A 217 4.00 -27.79 -8.92
CA TYR A 217 3.67 -27.06 -10.13
C TYR A 217 4.45 -27.53 -11.37
N HIS A 218 5.24 -28.60 -11.25
CA HIS A 218 6.06 -29.16 -12.34
C HIS A 218 6.91 -28.10 -13.05
N LEU A 219 7.55 -27.21 -12.26
CA LEU A 219 8.32 -26.10 -12.82
C LEU A 219 9.49 -26.59 -13.66
N LYS A 220 9.63 -26.03 -14.85
CA LYS A 220 10.79 -26.26 -15.71
C LYS A 220 11.95 -25.40 -15.21
N LEU A 221 12.95 -26.01 -14.62
CA LEU A 221 14.07 -25.36 -13.96
C LEU A 221 15.39 -25.81 -14.58
N SER A 222 16.33 -24.88 -14.79
CA SER A 222 17.72 -25.24 -15.07
C SER A 222 18.40 -25.90 -13.87
N GLU A 223 19.54 -26.52 -14.06
CA GLU A 223 20.33 -27.06 -12.97
C GLU A 223 20.78 -25.96 -12.00
N GLN A 224 21.08 -24.76 -12.49
CA GLN A 224 21.39 -23.60 -11.65
C GLN A 224 20.20 -23.22 -10.76
N ALA A 225 19.01 -23.14 -11.30
CA ALA A 225 17.79 -22.84 -10.53
C ALA A 225 17.54 -23.89 -9.43
N LYS A 226 17.69 -25.20 -9.74
CA LYS A 226 17.55 -26.30 -8.75
C LYS A 226 18.54 -26.15 -7.60
N VAL A 227 19.82 -25.84 -7.91
CA VAL A 227 20.86 -25.61 -6.89
C VAL A 227 20.50 -24.41 -6.00
N LEU A 228 19.99 -23.33 -6.58
CA LEU A 228 19.59 -22.15 -5.82
C LEU A 228 18.38 -22.43 -4.93
N LEU A 229 17.37 -23.18 -5.39
CA LEU A 229 16.22 -23.59 -4.58
C LEU A 229 16.59 -24.49 -3.40
N ALA A 230 17.65 -25.26 -3.51
CA ALA A 230 18.17 -26.11 -2.45
C ALA A 230 19.03 -25.36 -1.39
N GLN A 231 19.27 -24.06 -1.59
CA GLN A 231 20.01 -23.21 -0.65
C GLN A 231 19.08 -22.45 0.28
N GLU A 232 19.41 -22.41 1.57
CA GLU A 232 18.66 -21.60 2.52
C GLU A 232 18.96 -20.10 2.38
N THR A 233 17.94 -19.31 2.64
CA THR A 233 17.99 -17.88 2.79
C THR A 233 18.36 -17.48 4.22
N PRO A 234 18.80 -16.24 4.50
CA PRO A 234 19.07 -15.78 5.86
C PRO A 234 17.90 -16.00 6.81
N LYS A 235 18.13 -16.70 7.91
CA LYS A 235 17.12 -17.03 8.95
C LYS A 235 17.15 -16.07 10.12
N MET A 236 18.24 -15.34 10.29
CA MET A 236 18.46 -14.36 11.34
C MET A 236 19.17 -13.14 10.76
N LEU A 237 18.77 -11.97 11.23
CA LEU A 237 19.40 -10.68 10.94
C LEU A 237 19.46 -9.92 12.26
N ASP A 238 20.65 -9.57 12.70
CA ASP A 238 20.92 -8.85 13.95
C ASP A 238 21.25 -7.37 13.73
N ASN A 239 21.34 -6.97 12.47
CA ASN A 239 21.71 -5.63 12.03
C ASN A 239 20.54 -4.80 11.49
N VAL A 240 19.27 -5.19 11.72
CA VAL A 240 18.11 -4.50 11.14
C VAL A 240 17.17 -3.98 12.21
N THR A 241 16.76 -2.72 12.04
CA THR A 241 15.62 -2.14 12.74
C THR A 241 14.60 -1.68 11.70
N THR A 242 13.37 -2.14 11.78
CA THR A 242 12.31 -1.81 10.80
C THR A 242 11.20 -0.99 11.45
N GLN A 243 10.76 0.05 10.76
CA GLN A 243 9.57 0.82 11.09
C GLN A 243 8.59 0.80 9.91
N ILE A 244 7.35 0.40 10.17
CA ILE A 244 6.23 0.56 9.25
C ILE A 244 5.60 1.91 9.58
N THR A 245 5.60 2.85 8.63
CA THR A 245 5.19 4.24 8.85
C THR A 245 4.08 4.72 7.95
N GLY A 246 3.70 3.92 6.97
CA GLY A 246 2.53 4.09 6.14
C GLY A 246 1.90 2.73 5.92
N SER A 247 0.68 2.58 6.38
CA SER A 247 -0.14 1.37 6.22
C SER A 247 -1.62 1.73 6.35
N VAL A 248 -2.48 0.81 6.01
CA VAL A 248 -3.92 0.99 6.24
C VAL A 248 -4.25 1.25 7.71
N ARG A 249 -3.48 0.66 8.64
CA ARG A 249 -3.62 0.90 10.07
C ARG A 249 -3.32 2.35 10.43
N GLU A 250 -2.25 2.94 9.89
CA GLU A 250 -1.91 4.35 10.08
C GLU A 250 -2.99 5.27 9.48
N LEU A 251 -3.49 4.93 8.28
CA LEU A 251 -4.59 5.64 7.63
C LEU A 251 -5.84 5.68 8.53
N CYS A 252 -6.25 4.53 9.06
CA CYS A 252 -7.39 4.41 9.97
C CYS A 252 -7.16 5.13 11.30
N THR A 253 -5.94 5.07 11.83
CA THR A 253 -5.57 5.75 13.09
C THR A 253 -5.67 7.27 12.94
N ALA A 254 -5.19 7.79 11.81
CA ALA A 254 -5.29 9.21 11.48
C ALA A 254 -6.74 9.64 11.24
N ALA A 255 -7.55 8.81 10.57
CA ALA A 255 -8.99 9.06 10.43
C ALA A 255 -9.69 9.12 11.79
N ALA A 256 -9.35 8.20 12.71
CA ALA A 256 -9.89 8.21 14.07
C ALA A 256 -9.49 9.46 14.87
N ALA A 257 -8.25 9.92 14.70
CA ALA A 257 -7.79 11.17 15.33
C ALA A 257 -8.57 12.37 14.80
N ALA A 258 -8.73 12.50 13.49
CA ALA A 258 -9.51 13.56 12.87
C ALA A 258 -10.99 13.53 13.31
N CYS A 259 -11.60 12.34 13.43
CA CYS A 259 -12.95 12.20 13.97
C CYS A 259 -13.07 12.75 15.39
N ARG A 260 -12.09 12.47 16.29
CA ARG A 260 -12.08 13.01 17.67
C ARG A 260 -12.00 14.53 17.67
N GLU A 261 -11.16 15.13 16.84
CA GLU A 261 -11.04 16.60 16.74
C GLU A 261 -12.35 17.26 16.29
N LEU A 262 -13.19 16.55 15.52
CA LEU A 262 -14.52 17.00 15.09
C LEU A 262 -15.63 16.65 16.09
N GLY A 263 -15.29 16.05 17.25
CA GLY A 263 -16.23 15.72 18.32
C GLY A 263 -16.94 14.38 18.16
N TYR A 264 -16.49 13.51 17.25
CA TYR A 264 -17.00 12.14 17.13
C TYR A 264 -16.31 11.19 18.11
N GLU A 265 -17.04 10.18 18.60
CA GLU A 265 -16.48 9.01 19.29
C GLU A 265 -16.08 7.94 18.24
N PRO A 266 -14.80 7.80 17.85
CA PRO A 266 -14.42 6.87 16.82
C PRO A 266 -14.25 5.45 17.36
N VAL A 267 -14.72 4.48 16.57
CA VAL A 267 -14.53 3.05 16.76
C VAL A 267 -13.84 2.48 15.52
N LEU A 268 -12.64 1.94 15.69
CA LEU A 268 -11.98 1.18 14.64
C LEU A 268 -12.57 -0.23 14.62
N LEU A 269 -13.30 -0.55 13.54
CA LEU A 269 -13.90 -1.87 13.34
C LEU A 269 -12.87 -2.90 12.89
N THR A 270 -12.06 -2.52 11.89
CA THR A 270 -11.00 -3.36 11.32
C THR A 270 -10.04 -2.51 10.49
N ASP A 271 -8.81 -2.98 10.36
CA ASP A 271 -7.81 -2.50 9.40
C ASP A 271 -7.46 -3.60 8.36
N GLN A 272 -8.32 -4.63 8.26
CA GLN A 272 -8.14 -5.78 7.35
C GLN A 272 -9.43 -6.11 6.60
N LEU A 273 -10.21 -5.08 6.23
CA LEU A 273 -11.43 -5.26 5.45
C LEU A 273 -11.10 -5.87 4.08
N CYS A 274 -11.60 -7.09 3.84
CA CYS A 274 -11.34 -7.82 2.61
C CYS A 274 -12.62 -8.60 2.23
N CYS A 275 -13.55 -7.92 1.56
CA CYS A 275 -14.80 -8.50 1.09
C CYS A 275 -15.30 -7.73 -0.15
N GLU A 276 -16.46 -8.09 -0.69
CA GLU A 276 -17.07 -7.33 -1.78
C GLU A 276 -17.48 -5.93 -1.29
N ALA A 277 -17.20 -4.90 -2.09
CA ALA A 277 -17.39 -3.49 -1.73
C ALA A 277 -18.86 -3.18 -1.38
N ARG A 278 -19.83 -3.72 -2.15
CA ARG A 278 -21.24 -3.50 -1.88
C ARG A 278 -21.70 -4.11 -0.56
N GLU A 279 -21.14 -5.24 -0.17
CA GLU A 279 -21.47 -5.88 1.11
C GLU A 279 -20.89 -5.09 2.29
N ALA A 280 -19.66 -4.59 2.15
CA ALA A 280 -19.08 -3.69 3.15
C ALA A 280 -19.91 -2.41 3.32
N GLY A 281 -20.35 -1.79 2.23
CA GLY A 281 -21.21 -0.60 2.25
C GLY A 281 -22.55 -0.86 2.93
N SER A 282 -23.22 -1.96 2.59
CA SER A 282 -24.47 -2.40 3.22
C SER A 282 -24.29 -2.66 4.72
N PHE A 283 -23.17 -3.26 5.12
CA PHE A 283 -22.84 -3.50 6.53
C PHE A 283 -22.64 -2.20 7.30
N LEU A 284 -21.84 -1.26 6.77
CA LEU A 284 -21.65 0.06 7.39
C LEU A 284 -22.97 0.83 7.49
N GLY A 285 -23.81 0.78 6.45
CA GLY A 285 -25.16 1.33 6.50
C GLY A 285 -26.03 0.73 7.61
N SER A 286 -25.92 -0.57 7.85
CA SER A 286 -26.65 -1.27 8.93
C SER A 286 -26.18 -0.82 10.31
N ILE A 287 -24.87 -0.56 10.48
CA ILE A 287 -24.33 0.02 11.72
C ILE A 287 -24.93 1.42 11.95
N VAL A 288 -24.96 2.27 10.92
CA VAL A 288 -25.58 3.61 11.01
C VAL A 288 -27.02 3.50 11.50
N ARG A 289 -27.85 2.65 10.86
CA ARG A 289 -29.26 2.45 11.27
C ARG A 289 -29.43 2.02 12.72
N THR A 290 -28.49 1.26 13.25
CA THR A 290 -28.52 0.79 14.64
C THR A 290 -28.24 1.91 15.63
N HIS A 291 -27.40 2.89 15.24
CA HIS A 291 -26.87 3.89 16.13
C HIS A 291 -27.38 5.32 15.89
N ALA A 292 -28.13 5.55 14.80
CA ALA A 292 -28.76 6.84 14.52
C ALA A 292 -29.77 7.22 15.59
N GLY A 293 -29.91 8.53 15.86
CA GLY A 293 -30.88 9.06 16.84
C GLY A 293 -30.54 8.81 18.31
N GLN A 294 -29.32 8.43 18.64
CA GLN A 294 -28.89 8.21 20.03
C GLN A 294 -28.37 9.49 20.73
N GLY A 295 -28.41 10.64 20.06
CA GLY A 295 -27.92 11.90 20.61
C GLY A 295 -26.41 11.95 20.79
N LYS A 296 -25.65 11.22 19.99
CA LYS A 296 -24.19 11.13 20.03
C LYS A 296 -23.60 11.22 18.63
N LYS A 297 -22.45 11.89 18.54
CA LYS A 297 -21.62 11.84 17.34
C LYS A 297 -20.74 10.60 17.37
N LEU A 298 -20.98 9.64 16.48
CA LEU A 298 -20.23 8.39 16.41
C LEU A 298 -19.55 8.28 15.05
N ALA A 299 -18.37 7.67 15.02
CA ALA A 299 -17.65 7.35 13.77
C ALA A 299 -17.19 5.89 13.78
N TYR A 300 -17.55 5.13 12.77
CA TYR A 300 -17.13 3.74 12.60
C TYR A 300 -16.16 3.67 11.42
N ILE A 301 -14.96 3.16 11.66
CA ILE A 301 -13.85 3.19 10.70
C ILE A 301 -13.48 1.77 10.33
N ALA A 302 -13.37 1.51 9.03
CA ALA A 302 -12.89 0.25 8.51
C ALA A 302 -11.87 0.52 7.40
N GLY A 303 -10.68 -0.07 7.52
CA GLY A 303 -9.66 0.02 6.50
C GLY A 303 -9.35 -1.33 5.87
N GLY A 304 -8.92 -1.32 4.63
CA GLY A 304 -8.59 -2.54 3.92
C GLY A 304 -8.59 -2.40 2.41
N GLU A 305 -8.81 -3.49 1.73
CA GLU A 305 -8.92 -3.56 0.27
C GLU A 305 -10.10 -4.42 -0.14
N THR A 306 -11.22 -3.76 -0.46
CA THR A 306 -12.43 -4.45 -0.96
C THR A 306 -12.28 -4.78 -2.45
N VAL A 307 -13.12 -5.68 -2.94
CA VAL A 307 -13.16 -6.09 -4.35
C VAL A 307 -14.50 -5.76 -4.98
N VAL A 308 -14.53 -5.64 -6.30
CA VAL A 308 -15.75 -5.46 -7.10
C VAL A 308 -15.90 -6.64 -8.03
N HIS A 309 -17.05 -7.30 -7.99
CA HIS A 309 -17.48 -8.24 -9.01
C HIS A 309 -18.07 -7.49 -10.20
N LEU A 310 -17.38 -7.52 -11.33
CA LEU A 310 -17.85 -6.86 -12.55
C LEU A 310 -18.96 -7.69 -13.20
N THR A 311 -20.19 -7.21 -13.12
CA THR A 311 -21.39 -7.79 -13.74
C THR A 311 -21.93 -6.94 -14.86
N GLY A 312 -21.62 -5.64 -14.85
CA GLY A 312 -22.08 -4.64 -15.80
C GLY A 312 -20.99 -4.04 -16.67
N LYS A 313 -21.31 -2.92 -17.30
CA LYS A 313 -20.43 -2.16 -18.20
C LYS A 313 -20.24 -0.70 -17.74
N GLY A 314 -20.74 -0.37 -16.55
CA GLY A 314 -20.64 0.96 -15.97
C GLY A 314 -19.22 1.35 -15.60
N LEU A 315 -19.07 2.53 -15.04
CA LEU A 315 -17.83 3.10 -14.57
C LEU A 315 -17.86 3.28 -13.06
N GLY A 316 -16.80 2.89 -12.36
CA GLY A 316 -16.68 3.04 -10.92
C GLY A 316 -15.50 2.26 -10.37
N GLY A 317 -15.32 2.36 -9.07
CA GLY A 317 -14.33 1.61 -8.32
C GLY A 317 -14.91 1.11 -7.00
N ARG A 318 -14.10 0.39 -6.24
CA ARG A 318 -14.53 -0.26 -4.99
C ARG A 318 -14.99 0.73 -3.91
N ASN A 319 -14.32 1.86 -3.80
CA ASN A 319 -14.66 2.89 -2.82
C ASN A 319 -15.98 3.60 -3.16
N GLN A 320 -16.21 3.85 -4.44
CA GLN A 320 -17.46 4.42 -4.94
C GLN A 320 -18.63 3.44 -4.78
N GLU A 321 -18.42 2.16 -5.10
CA GLU A 321 -19.41 1.10 -4.96
C GLU A 321 -19.80 0.86 -3.50
N LEU A 322 -18.80 0.86 -2.59
CA LEU A 322 -19.02 0.76 -1.15
C LEU A 322 -19.91 1.91 -0.64
N ALA A 323 -19.57 3.15 -0.98
CA ALA A 323 -20.36 4.30 -0.56
C ALA A 323 -21.78 4.22 -1.11
N LEU A 324 -21.95 3.94 -2.41
CA LEU A 324 -23.27 3.85 -3.04
C LEU A 324 -24.15 2.76 -2.41
N ALA A 325 -23.57 1.63 -2.02
CA ALA A 325 -24.29 0.52 -1.40
C ALA A 325 -24.87 0.86 -0.01
N ALA A 326 -24.31 1.86 0.68
CA ALA A 326 -24.83 2.32 1.97
C ALA A 326 -26.10 3.19 1.84
N VAL A 327 -26.34 3.78 0.67
CA VAL A 327 -27.43 4.77 0.44
C VAL A 327 -28.80 4.34 0.94
N PRO A 328 -29.29 3.11 0.70
CA PRO A 328 -30.64 2.74 1.17
C PRO A 328 -30.78 2.73 2.69
N ALA A 329 -29.71 2.44 3.41
CA ALA A 329 -29.72 2.41 4.86
C ALA A 329 -29.62 3.80 5.50
N LEU A 330 -29.07 4.77 4.78
CA LEU A 330 -28.88 6.14 5.26
C LEU A 330 -30.11 7.03 5.05
N ALA A 331 -31.08 6.62 4.23
CA ALA A 331 -32.16 7.47 3.81
C ALA A 331 -32.89 8.14 4.99
N GLY A 332 -32.88 9.50 5.03
CA GLY A 332 -33.48 10.31 6.07
C GLY A 332 -32.77 10.32 7.42
N GLN A 333 -31.58 9.70 7.54
CA GLN A 333 -30.77 9.72 8.75
C GLN A 333 -29.83 10.93 8.77
N ASP A 334 -29.50 11.45 9.95
CA ASP A 334 -28.41 12.41 10.14
C ASP A 334 -27.07 11.64 10.18
N ALA A 335 -26.68 11.12 9.04
CA ALA A 335 -25.52 10.25 8.92
C ALA A 335 -24.91 10.30 7.52
N ALA A 336 -23.65 9.89 7.41
CA ALA A 336 -22.95 9.76 6.15
C ALA A 336 -22.07 8.52 6.12
N VAL A 337 -21.83 7.97 4.93
CA VAL A 337 -20.79 6.95 4.69
C VAL A 337 -19.93 7.43 3.53
N PHE A 338 -18.62 7.32 3.71
CA PHE A 338 -17.66 7.57 2.64
C PHE A 338 -16.55 6.54 2.64
N SER A 339 -15.95 6.35 1.48
CA SER A 339 -14.78 5.48 1.32
C SER A 339 -13.81 6.12 0.32
N VAL A 340 -12.52 5.99 0.60
CA VAL A 340 -11.45 6.65 -0.19
C VAL A 340 -10.24 5.75 -0.33
N GLY A 341 -9.71 5.66 -1.55
CA GLY A 341 -8.42 5.06 -1.86
C GLY A 341 -7.28 6.04 -1.56
N SER A 342 -6.27 5.58 -0.85
CA SER A 342 -5.16 6.43 -0.44
C SER A 342 -4.29 6.93 -1.60
N ASP A 343 -4.30 6.25 -2.75
CA ASP A 343 -3.56 6.66 -3.94
C ASP A 343 -4.21 7.79 -4.74
N GLY A 344 -5.45 8.15 -4.39
CA GLY A 344 -6.20 9.22 -5.01
C GLY A 344 -6.95 8.83 -6.27
N THR A 345 -7.05 7.51 -6.55
CA THR A 345 -7.79 6.95 -7.67
C THR A 345 -8.66 5.77 -7.20
N ASP A 346 -9.75 5.50 -7.90
CA ASP A 346 -10.63 4.38 -7.57
C ASP A 346 -11.12 3.71 -8.87
N GLY A 347 -10.58 2.52 -9.14
CA GLY A 347 -10.77 1.84 -10.41
C GLY A 347 -10.25 2.67 -11.60
N PRO A 348 -10.92 2.63 -12.76
CA PRO A 348 -10.51 3.39 -13.96
C PRO A 348 -11.04 4.84 -13.95
N THR A 349 -11.22 5.45 -12.77
CA THR A 349 -11.80 6.80 -12.63
C THR A 349 -10.78 7.82 -12.11
N ASP A 350 -11.10 9.10 -12.19
CA ASP A 350 -10.34 10.22 -11.65
C ASP A 350 -10.73 10.58 -10.20
N ALA A 351 -11.71 9.88 -9.63
CA ALA A 351 -12.13 10.04 -8.24
C ALA A 351 -11.34 9.11 -7.32
N ALA A 352 -11.06 9.57 -6.12
CA ALA A 352 -10.46 8.76 -5.05
C ALA A 352 -11.47 7.86 -4.33
N GLY A 353 -12.76 8.19 -4.42
CA GLY A 353 -13.81 7.43 -3.76
C GLY A 353 -15.18 8.10 -3.82
N GLY A 354 -16.04 7.74 -2.87
CA GLY A 354 -17.42 8.20 -2.81
C GLY A 354 -17.88 8.61 -1.42
N TYR A 355 -18.80 9.54 -1.38
CA TYR A 355 -19.51 10.05 -0.20
C TYR A 355 -21.01 9.99 -0.43
N VAL A 356 -21.75 9.55 0.56
CA VAL A 356 -23.23 9.52 0.58
C VAL A 356 -23.76 9.87 1.97
N ASP A 357 -24.97 10.41 2.03
CA ASP A 357 -25.66 10.82 3.26
C ASP A 357 -27.16 10.54 3.21
N GLY A 358 -27.89 10.98 4.23
CA GLY A 358 -29.31 10.77 4.36
C GLY A 358 -30.16 11.38 3.23
N ASP A 359 -29.64 12.37 2.50
CA ASP A 359 -30.32 13.02 1.38
C ASP A 359 -30.02 12.35 0.03
N THR A 360 -29.01 11.50 -0.03
CA THR A 360 -28.48 10.96 -1.30
C THR A 360 -29.53 10.12 -2.06
N LEU A 361 -30.31 9.29 -1.34
CA LEU A 361 -31.36 8.46 -2.01
C LEU A 361 -32.39 9.31 -2.73
N SER A 362 -32.89 10.36 -2.09
CA SER A 362 -33.90 11.26 -2.68
C SER A 362 -33.32 12.02 -3.87
N ALA A 363 -32.07 12.47 -3.77
CA ALA A 363 -31.37 13.18 -4.85
C ALA A 363 -31.13 12.28 -6.08
N LEU A 364 -30.72 11.02 -5.88
CA LEU A 364 -30.55 10.04 -6.95
C LEU A 364 -31.88 9.74 -7.64
N THR A 365 -32.91 9.45 -6.85
CA THR A 365 -34.24 9.16 -7.37
C THR A 365 -34.82 10.32 -8.20
N ALA A 366 -34.63 11.56 -7.72
CA ALA A 366 -35.09 12.75 -8.45
C ALA A 366 -34.36 12.93 -9.80
N LYS A 367 -33.17 12.36 -9.96
CA LYS A 367 -32.39 12.36 -11.22
C LYS A 367 -32.57 11.07 -12.04
N GLY A 368 -33.49 10.20 -11.65
CA GLY A 368 -33.80 8.96 -12.35
C GLY A 368 -32.83 7.80 -12.12
N TRP A 369 -31.98 7.89 -11.11
CA TRP A 369 -31.08 6.81 -10.73
C TRP A 369 -31.74 5.85 -9.75
N ASN A 370 -31.57 4.55 -10.00
CA ASN A 370 -31.91 3.47 -9.08
C ASN A 370 -30.63 2.87 -8.53
N VAL A 371 -30.47 2.87 -7.22
CA VAL A 371 -29.23 2.40 -6.56
C VAL A 371 -28.94 0.93 -6.88
N PHE A 372 -29.98 0.07 -6.85
CA PHE A 372 -29.79 -1.35 -7.11
C PHE A 372 -29.34 -1.61 -8.57
N ASP A 373 -30.04 -1.02 -9.54
CA ASP A 373 -29.68 -1.17 -10.96
C ASP A 373 -28.29 -0.60 -11.26
N THR A 374 -27.92 0.51 -10.60
CA THR A 374 -26.62 1.14 -10.71
C THR A 374 -25.50 0.21 -10.21
N LEU A 375 -25.69 -0.41 -9.03
CA LEU A 375 -24.76 -1.39 -8.47
C LEU A 375 -24.64 -2.64 -9.36
N GLN A 376 -25.75 -3.14 -9.92
CA GLN A 376 -25.72 -4.27 -10.85
C GLN A 376 -24.97 -3.95 -12.15
N ASN A 377 -24.99 -2.70 -12.59
CA ASN A 377 -24.23 -2.24 -13.76
C ASN A 377 -22.80 -1.79 -13.43
N ASN A 378 -22.36 -1.81 -12.15
CA ASN A 378 -21.10 -1.28 -11.68
C ASN A 378 -20.85 0.19 -12.10
N ASP A 379 -21.89 1.04 -12.03
CA ASP A 379 -21.88 2.43 -12.52
C ASP A 379 -21.92 3.48 -11.41
N ALA A 380 -21.23 3.21 -10.32
CA ALA A 380 -21.19 4.07 -9.14
C ALA A 380 -20.66 5.47 -9.44
N TYR A 381 -19.70 5.61 -10.36
CA TYR A 381 -19.11 6.90 -10.72
C TYR A 381 -20.14 7.89 -11.25
N HIS A 382 -20.96 7.50 -12.24
CA HIS A 382 -21.92 8.42 -12.85
C HIS A 382 -23.05 8.77 -11.88
N ALA A 383 -23.51 7.81 -11.08
CA ALA A 383 -24.53 8.07 -10.07
C ALA A 383 -24.04 9.05 -8.99
N LEU A 384 -22.87 8.81 -8.42
CA LEU A 384 -22.27 9.72 -7.41
C LEU A 384 -21.95 11.09 -8.00
N LYS A 385 -21.41 11.14 -9.21
CA LYS A 385 -21.17 12.41 -9.92
C LYS A 385 -22.45 13.24 -10.09
N ALA A 386 -23.56 12.58 -10.38
CA ALA A 386 -24.84 13.26 -10.54
C ALA A 386 -25.33 13.97 -9.26
N VAL A 387 -24.87 13.58 -8.08
CA VAL A 387 -25.31 14.12 -6.77
C VAL A 387 -24.16 14.75 -5.98
N ASP A 388 -23.05 15.10 -6.64
CA ASP A 388 -21.84 15.66 -6.04
C ASP A 388 -21.22 14.77 -4.94
N GLY A 389 -21.43 13.46 -5.05
CA GLY A 389 -20.98 12.44 -4.11
C GLY A 389 -19.56 11.91 -4.37
N LEU A 390 -18.83 12.38 -5.39
CA LEU A 390 -17.45 11.97 -5.62
C LEU A 390 -16.47 12.64 -4.63
N ILE A 391 -15.44 11.90 -4.24
CA ILE A 391 -14.28 12.44 -3.51
C ILE A 391 -13.14 12.58 -4.50
N MET A 392 -12.66 13.82 -4.67
CA MET A 392 -11.62 14.17 -5.64
C MET A 392 -10.39 14.67 -4.89
N THR A 393 -9.30 13.91 -4.90
CA THR A 393 -8.03 14.30 -4.25
C THR A 393 -6.90 14.56 -5.24
N GLY A 394 -7.03 14.05 -6.47
CA GLY A 394 -5.93 13.88 -7.38
C GLY A 394 -4.95 12.77 -6.88
N ALA A 395 -3.94 12.48 -7.67
CA ALA A 395 -2.92 11.49 -7.31
C ALA A 395 -2.11 11.95 -6.09
N THR A 396 -2.11 11.16 -5.02
CA THR A 396 -1.47 11.49 -3.73
C THR A 396 0.01 11.15 -3.69
N GLY A 397 0.44 10.16 -4.48
CA GLY A 397 1.82 9.63 -4.47
C GLY A 397 2.07 8.57 -3.40
N THR A 398 1.07 8.21 -2.60
CA THR A 398 1.10 7.04 -1.69
C THR A 398 0.15 5.94 -2.19
N ASN A 399 0.26 4.75 -1.63
CA ASN A 399 -0.75 3.69 -1.72
C ASN A 399 -0.59 2.81 -0.47
N VAL A 400 -1.54 2.93 0.42
CA VAL A 400 -1.64 2.15 1.66
C VAL A 400 -3.08 1.62 1.83
N ASN A 401 -3.69 1.21 0.74
CA ASN A 401 -5.06 0.72 0.64
C ASN A 401 -6.12 1.81 0.94
N ASP A 402 -7.31 1.42 1.43
CA ASP A 402 -8.49 2.26 1.51
C ASP A 402 -8.95 2.47 2.96
N ALA A 403 -9.68 3.55 3.19
CA ALA A 403 -10.41 3.78 4.43
C ALA A 403 -11.88 4.09 4.14
N ALA A 404 -12.78 3.38 4.83
CA ALA A 404 -14.21 3.64 4.85
C ALA A 404 -14.62 4.13 6.23
N VAL A 405 -15.47 5.16 6.26
CA VAL A 405 -15.95 5.76 7.50
C VAL A 405 -17.45 5.95 7.43
N ALA A 406 -18.15 5.52 8.48
CA ALA A 406 -19.55 5.82 8.70
C ALA A 406 -19.67 6.83 9.86
N LEU A 407 -20.24 8.00 9.58
CA LEU A 407 -20.49 9.06 10.54
C LEU A 407 -21.98 9.02 10.93
N VAL A 408 -22.25 9.12 12.23
CA VAL A 408 -23.60 9.30 12.80
C VAL A 408 -23.63 10.66 13.48
N GLY A 409 -24.57 11.51 13.11
CA GLY A 409 -24.79 12.80 13.72
C GLY A 409 -25.56 12.69 15.04
N GLU A 410 -25.78 13.83 15.70
CA GLU A 410 -26.47 13.89 16.99
C GLU A 410 -27.99 13.74 16.91
N LYS A 411 -28.59 13.94 15.72
CA LYS A 411 -30.06 14.01 15.53
C LYS A 411 -30.68 12.65 15.25
#